data_1de2642d28c37c3c510c752349c246df
#
_entry.id   1de2642d28c37c3c510c752349c246df
#
_cell.length_a   1.000
_cell.length_b   1.000
_cell.length_c   1.000
_cell.angle_alpha   90.00
_cell.angle_beta   90.00
_cell.angle_gamma   90.00
#
_symmetry.space_group_name_H-M   'P 1'
#
loop_
_entity.id
_entity.type
_entity.pdbx_description
1 polymer ?
#
loop_
_entity_poly.entity_id
_entity_poly.type
_entity_poly.pdbx_seq_one_letter_code
_entity_poly.pdbx_strand_id
1 'polypeptide(L)'
;VDEAYFDVTPGRFSCTDPVEVCARISAAVQRLGITCSIGLSTSKTVSKIASERNKPNGTTVVYPGCEAGFLAPMGVRALPGVGPQTAATLERLGIRTLGALAQADAATLAQLGSVGASLAARARGFDPSPVQDYSLRTETKSVSSERTFVHDLTEAEEVRDALASVCAQTARRLRAKGLKGRCVCVKCCQEFGHTRTAQQTLERRVDDEHDILPVAWELLGQLWRPGEHVRLLGVGVSNWQEGLQQASLFDDVEQLDHERERREKIAGTKDALRGKFGDGVLMSGSELRMRRRTQDGQA
;
A
#
# COMPACT_ATOMS: atom_id res chain seq x y z
N VAL A 1 -9.87 -1.99 -6.01
CA VAL A 1 -8.93 -2.74 -6.88
C VAL A 1 -9.34 -2.42 -8.30
N ASP A 2 -8.43 -1.88 -9.08
CA ASP A 2 -8.65 -1.39 -10.45
C ASP A 2 -7.83 -2.18 -11.48
N GLU A 3 -7.01 -3.15 -11.03
CA GLU A 3 -6.19 -4.02 -11.88
C GLU A 3 -6.31 -5.47 -11.41
N ALA A 4 -6.35 -6.42 -12.37
CA ALA A 4 -6.34 -7.84 -12.10
C ALA A 4 -5.48 -8.59 -13.14
N TYR A 5 -4.87 -9.70 -12.72
CA TYR A 5 -4.18 -10.63 -13.60
C TYR A 5 -4.95 -11.93 -13.67
N PHE A 6 -5.02 -12.50 -14.86
CA PHE A 6 -5.64 -13.79 -15.12
C PHE A 6 -4.64 -14.70 -15.83
N ASP A 7 -4.54 -15.94 -15.38
CA ASP A 7 -3.84 -16.97 -16.14
C ASP A 7 -4.86 -17.58 -17.12
N VAL A 8 -4.63 -17.31 -18.41
CA VAL A 8 -5.46 -17.78 -19.51
C VAL A 8 -4.75 -18.83 -20.36
N THR A 9 -3.67 -19.42 -19.81
CA THR A 9 -2.93 -20.47 -20.49
C THR A 9 -3.84 -21.64 -20.82
N PRO A 10 -3.91 -22.08 -22.09
CA PRO A 10 -4.68 -23.28 -22.46
C PRO A 10 -4.23 -24.48 -21.66
N GLY A 11 -5.16 -25.16 -21.05
CA GLY A 11 -4.88 -26.26 -20.14
C GLY A 11 -5.82 -27.45 -20.36
N ARG A 12 -5.73 -28.43 -19.46
CA ARG A 12 -6.48 -29.68 -19.55
C ARG A 12 -8.01 -29.47 -19.60
N PHE A 13 -8.51 -28.37 -19.02
CA PHE A 13 -9.95 -28.11 -18.88
C PHE A 13 -10.47 -26.99 -19.76
N SER A 14 -9.61 -26.26 -20.46
CA SER A 14 -9.99 -25.19 -21.37
C SER A 14 -8.95 -25.07 -22.49
N CYS A 15 -9.41 -25.26 -23.71
CA CYS A 15 -8.63 -25.05 -24.92
C CYS A 15 -9.04 -23.74 -25.62
N THR A 16 -9.73 -22.83 -24.95
CA THR A 16 -10.16 -21.55 -25.52
C THR A 16 -8.95 -20.70 -25.85
N ASP A 17 -8.94 -20.09 -27.04
CA ASP A 17 -7.88 -19.16 -27.44
C ASP A 17 -7.80 -18.01 -26.43
N PRO A 18 -6.62 -17.72 -25.87
CA PRO A 18 -6.39 -16.59 -24.96
C PRO A 18 -6.90 -15.23 -25.50
N VAL A 19 -6.83 -15.01 -26.82
CA VAL A 19 -7.34 -13.78 -27.44
C VAL A 19 -8.88 -13.72 -27.36
N GLU A 20 -9.55 -14.86 -27.56
CA GLU A 20 -11.01 -14.96 -27.39
C GLU A 20 -11.40 -14.71 -25.92
N VAL A 21 -10.64 -15.24 -24.96
CA VAL A 21 -10.87 -14.98 -23.54
C VAL A 21 -10.79 -13.49 -23.23
N CYS A 22 -9.79 -12.79 -23.77
CA CYS A 22 -9.66 -11.33 -23.61
C CYS A 22 -10.88 -10.58 -24.18
N ALA A 23 -11.36 -10.98 -25.37
CA ALA A 23 -12.55 -10.38 -25.98
C ALA A 23 -13.81 -10.59 -25.10
N ARG A 24 -13.97 -11.79 -24.53
CA ARG A 24 -15.09 -12.12 -23.62
C ARG A 24 -15.03 -11.31 -22.33
N ILE A 25 -13.83 -11.12 -21.74
CA ILE A 25 -13.63 -10.27 -20.56
C ILE A 25 -14.00 -8.82 -20.88
N SER A 26 -13.48 -8.27 -21.98
CA SER A 26 -13.79 -6.90 -22.41
C SER A 26 -15.31 -6.70 -22.58
N ALA A 27 -15.98 -7.61 -23.29
CA ALA A 27 -17.43 -7.54 -23.49
C ALA A 27 -18.22 -7.66 -22.16
N ALA A 28 -17.73 -8.47 -21.21
CA ALA A 28 -18.37 -8.61 -19.90
C ALA A 28 -18.26 -7.31 -19.08
N VAL A 29 -17.08 -6.67 -19.10
CA VAL A 29 -16.83 -5.41 -18.40
C VAL A 29 -17.66 -4.27 -19.00
N GLN A 30 -17.75 -4.20 -20.35
CA GLN A 30 -18.56 -3.19 -21.04
C GLN A 30 -20.05 -3.27 -20.68
N ARG A 31 -20.57 -4.49 -20.45
CA ARG A 31 -21.98 -4.67 -19.98
C ARG A 31 -22.24 -4.05 -18.59
N LEU A 32 -21.18 -3.83 -17.79
CA LEU A 32 -21.27 -3.14 -16.50
C LEU A 32 -21.22 -1.61 -16.63
N GLY A 33 -21.13 -1.07 -17.88
CA GLY A 33 -21.06 0.37 -18.13
C GLY A 33 -19.68 0.99 -17.91
N ILE A 34 -18.62 0.17 -17.79
CA ILE A 34 -17.23 0.60 -17.65
C ILE A 34 -16.35 0.01 -18.75
N THR A 35 -15.14 0.53 -18.91
CA THR A 35 -14.17 0.05 -19.90
C THR A 35 -12.95 -0.56 -19.23
N CYS A 36 -12.30 -1.51 -19.89
CA CYS A 36 -11.01 -2.03 -19.46
C CYS A 36 -10.02 -2.10 -20.64
N SER A 37 -8.74 -1.93 -20.34
CA SER A 37 -7.66 -2.17 -21.29
C SER A 37 -6.91 -3.43 -20.91
N ILE A 38 -6.67 -4.30 -21.86
CA ILE A 38 -6.14 -5.65 -21.65
C ILE A 38 -4.78 -5.78 -22.34
N GLY A 39 -3.80 -6.31 -21.61
CA GLY A 39 -2.53 -6.77 -22.16
C GLY A 39 -2.45 -8.30 -22.06
N LEU A 40 -2.22 -8.98 -23.16
CA LEU A 40 -2.02 -10.43 -23.23
C LEU A 40 -0.58 -10.73 -23.58
N SER A 41 0.11 -11.51 -22.77
CA SER A 41 1.49 -11.97 -23.00
C SER A 41 1.85 -13.15 -22.11
N THR A 42 3.08 -13.64 -22.24
CA THR A 42 3.62 -14.78 -21.49
C THR A 42 4.01 -14.44 -20.05
N SER A 43 4.06 -13.16 -19.65
CA SER A 43 4.44 -12.73 -18.32
C SER A 43 3.62 -11.55 -17.80
N LYS A 44 3.44 -11.46 -16.47
CA LYS A 44 2.71 -10.35 -15.84
C LYS A 44 3.31 -8.99 -16.18
N THR A 45 4.64 -8.88 -16.19
CA THR A 45 5.34 -7.63 -16.52
C THR A 45 4.99 -7.16 -17.91
N VAL A 46 5.07 -8.03 -18.92
CA VAL A 46 4.78 -7.65 -20.31
C VAL A 46 3.29 -7.36 -20.49
N SER A 47 2.41 -8.17 -19.91
CA SER A 47 0.96 -7.94 -19.93
C SER A 47 0.58 -6.60 -19.33
N LYS A 48 1.17 -6.21 -18.18
CA LYS A 48 0.94 -4.90 -17.58
C LYS A 48 1.35 -3.75 -18.51
N ILE A 49 2.53 -3.82 -19.11
CA ILE A 49 3.01 -2.80 -20.04
C ILE A 49 2.15 -2.76 -21.31
N ALA A 50 1.77 -3.93 -21.82
CA ALA A 50 0.92 -4.06 -22.99
C ALA A 50 -0.48 -3.43 -22.78
N SER A 51 -1.05 -3.57 -21.58
CA SER A 51 -2.35 -2.98 -21.26
C SER A 51 -2.38 -1.45 -21.32
N GLU A 52 -1.23 -0.79 -21.15
CA GLU A 52 -1.11 0.67 -21.24
C GLU A 52 -1.04 1.17 -22.70
N ARG A 53 -0.68 0.28 -23.65
CA ARG A 53 -0.35 0.68 -25.02
C ARG A 53 -1.53 1.25 -25.79
N ASN A 54 -2.69 0.64 -25.66
CA ASN A 54 -3.90 0.99 -26.42
C ASN A 54 -5.02 1.44 -25.46
N LYS A 55 -4.70 2.26 -24.46
CA LYS A 55 -5.72 2.90 -23.61
C LYS A 55 -6.41 4.03 -24.36
N PRO A 56 -7.71 4.28 -24.14
CA PRO A 56 -8.65 3.46 -23.34
C PRO A 56 -9.24 2.30 -24.14
N ASN A 57 -9.77 1.28 -23.44
CA ASN A 57 -10.59 0.19 -23.95
C ASN A 57 -9.97 -0.64 -25.10
N GLY A 58 -8.62 -0.76 -25.09
CA GLY A 58 -7.90 -1.53 -26.10
C GLY A 58 -7.35 -2.85 -25.59
N THR A 59 -7.17 -3.81 -26.49
CA THR A 59 -6.45 -5.05 -26.23
C THR A 59 -5.13 -5.05 -27.00
N THR A 60 -4.03 -5.31 -26.30
CA THR A 60 -2.70 -5.45 -26.90
C THR A 60 -2.19 -6.86 -26.65
N VAL A 61 -1.86 -7.57 -27.72
CA VAL A 61 -1.31 -8.92 -27.69
C VAL A 61 0.18 -8.87 -28.00
N VAL A 62 1.00 -9.42 -27.11
CA VAL A 62 2.44 -9.63 -27.33
C VAL A 62 2.68 -11.12 -27.36
N TYR A 63 2.93 -11.65 -28.55
CA TYR A 63 3.10 -13.08 -28.77
C TYR A 63 4.41 -13.61 -28.18
N PRO A 64 4.46 -14.91 -27.82
CA PRO A 64 5.68 -15.55 -27.36
C PRO A 64 6.87 -15.31 -28.30
N GLY A 65 8.01 -14.88 -27.73
CA GLY A 65 9.23 -14.55 -28.45
C GLY A 65 9.29 -13.09 -28.96
N CYS A 66 8.20 -12.32 -28.88
CA CYS A 66 8.17 -10.91 -29.27
C CYS A 66 8.39 -9.95 -28.08
N GLU A 67 8.48 -10.44 -26.85
CA GLU A 67 8.48 -9.65 -25.62
C GLU A 67 9.65 -8.66 -25.57
N ALA A 68 10.86 -9.13 -25.83
CA ALA A 68 12.07 -8.29 -25.81
C ALA A 68 12.01 -7.19 -26.87
N GLY A 69 11.56 -7.51 -28.09
CA GLY A 69 11.39 -6.54 -29.16
C GLY A 69 10.32 -5.49 -28.85
N PHE A 70 9.23 -5.92 -28.22
CA PHE A 70 8.15 -5.03 -27.79
C PHE A 70 8.61 -4.05 -26.69
N LEU A 71 9.40 -4.52 -25.73
CA LEU A 71 9.88 -3.72 -24.61
C LEU A 71 11.05 -2.79 -24.97
N ALA A 72 11.95 -3.23 -25.83
CA ALA A 72 13.24 -2.58 -26.10
C ALA A 72 13.17 -1.06 -26.34
N PRO A 73 12.23 -0.51 -27.15
CA PRO A 73 12.16 0.93 -27.43
C PRO A 73 11.58 1.76 -26.28
N MET A 74 11.03 1.12 -25.24
CA MET A 74 10.34 1.82 -24.15
C MET A 74 11.34 2.40 -23.14
N GLY A 75 10.98 3.55 -22.56
CA GLY A 75 11.75 4.14 -21.48
C GLY A 75 11.72 3.28 -20.21
N VAL A 76 12.78 3.32 -19.40
CA VAL A 76 12.91 2.50 -18.18
C VAL A 76 11.75 2.65 -17.19
N ARG A 77 11.10 3.80 -17.16
CA ARG A 77 9.93 4.06 -16.30
C ARG A 77 8.67 3.27 -16.67
N ALA A 78 8.63 2.70 -17.89
CA ALA A 78 7.54 1.81 -18.28
C ALA A 78 7.57 0.47 -17.52
N LEU A 79 8.73 0.09 -16.96
CA LEU A 79 8.87 -1.16 -16.21
C LEU A 79 8.26 -1.01 -14.80
N PRO A 80 7.26 -1.80 -14.43
CA PRO A 80 6.69 -1.79 -13.08
C PRO A 80 7.80 -2.02 -12.03
N GLY A 81 7.82 -1.21 -10.98
CA GLY A 81 8.87 -1.24 -9.95
C GLY A 81 10.05 -0.30 -10.20
N VAL A 82 10.13 0.35 -11.37
CA VAL A 82 11.07 1.45 -11.61
C VAL A 82 10.43 2.77 -11.24
N GLY A 83 10.63 3.17 -9.98
CA GLY A 83 10.20 4.47 -9.47
C GLY A 83 11.19 5.60 -9.86
N PRO A 84 10.88 6.86 -9.45
CA PRO A 84 11.70 8.02 -9.82
C PRO A 84 13.18 7.88 -9.42
N GLN A 85 13.47 7.35 -8.23
CA GLN A 85 14.85 7.16 -7.75
C GLN A 85 15.61 6.12 -8.56
N THR A 86 14.99 4.98 -8.84
CA THR A 86 15.59 3.92 -9.68
C THR A 86 15.82 4.42 -11.10
N ALA A 87 14.85 5.16 -11.65
CA ALA A 87 14.98 5.76 -12.97
C ALA A 87 16.14 6.76 -13.03
N ALA A 88 16.28 7.65 -12.04
CA ALA A 88 17.40 8.58 -11.94
C ALA A 88 18.76 7.88 -11.82
N THR A 89 18.81 6.75 -11.10
CA THR A 89 20.03 5.94 -11.02
C THR A 89 20.37 5.29 -12.37
N LEU A 90 19.39 4.71 -13.04
CA LEU A 90 19.56 4.15 -14.39
C LEU A 90 20.03 5.21 -15.40
N GLU A 91 19.46 6.41 -15.35
CA GLU A 91 19.83 7.51 -16.22
C GLU A 91 21.27 7.97 -16.02
N ARG A 92 21.74 8.04 -14.75
CA ARG A 92 23.17 8.31 -14.43
C ARG A 92 24.10 7.23 -14.98
N LEU A 93 23.64 5.99 -15.09
CA LEU A 93 24.35 4.87 -15.71
C LEU A 93 24.23 4.85 -17.23
N GLY A 94 23.58 5.84 -17.84
CA GLY A 94 23.36 5.91 -19.29
C GLY A 94 22.25 4.99 -19.80
N ILE A 95 21.49 4.32 -18.91
CA ILE A 95 20.44 3.37 -19.27
C ILE A 95 19.09 4.13 -19.31
N ARG A 96 18.60 4.42 -20.50
CA ARG A 96 17.35 5.17 -20.71
C ARG A 96 16.20 4.31 -21.21
N THR A 97 16.49 3.18 -21.86
CA THR A 97 15.48 2.28 -22.45
C THR A 97 15.53 0.90 -21.82
N LEU A 98 14.44 0.15 -21.96
CA LEU A 98 14.36 -1.24 -21.51
C LEU A 98 15.32 -2.14 -22.33
N GLY A 99 15.54 -1.83 -23.60
CA GLY A 99 16.54 -2.52 -24.42
C GLY A 99 17.96 -2.35 -23.89
N ALA A 100 18.34 -1.13 -23.49
CA ALA A 100 19.62 -0.87 -22.85
C ALA A 100 19.75 -1.57 -21.49
N LEU A 101 18.69 -1.57 -20.68
CA LEU A 101 18.65 -2.27 -19.39
C LEU A 101 18.78 -3.80 -19.57
N ALA A 102 18.13 -4.35 -20.59
CA ALA A 102 18.19 -5.78 -20.92
C ALA A 102 19.61 -6.26 -21.29
N GLN A 103 20.44 -5.37 -21.84
CA GLN A 103 21.81 -5.61 -22.29
C GLN A 103 22.88 -5.19 -21.29
N ALA A 104 22.50 -4.55 -20.17
CA ALA A 104 23.45 -4.06 -19.18
C ALA A 104 24.22 -5.21 -18.55
N ASP A 105 25.53 -4.99 -18.32
CA ASP A 105 26.42 -5.95 -17.70
C ASP A 105 26.19 -6.09 -16.18
N ALA A 106 26.73 -7.16 -15.61
CA ALA A 106 26.55 -7.48 -14.21
C ALA A 106 27.12 -6.40 -13.26
N ALA A 107 28.21 -5.73 -13.63
CA ALA A 107 28.83 -4.69 -12.81
C ALA A 107 27.95 -3.44 -12.75
N THR A 108 27.36 -3.06 -13.88
CA THR A 108 26.38 -1.97 -13.98
C THR A 108 25.11 -2.29 -13.17
N LEU A 109 24.57 -3.52 -13.32
CA LEU A 109 23.38 -3.96 -12.60
C LEU A 109 23.59 -4.03 -11.08
N ALA A 110 24.81 -4.34 -10.62
CA ALA A 110 25.15 -4.39 -9.20
C ALA A 110 25.00 -3.01 -8.52
N GLN A 111 25.12 -1.90 -9.27
CA GLN A 111 24.92 -0.54 -8.75
C GLN A 111 23.44 -0.25 -8.41
N LEU A 112 22.50 -1.07 -8.89
CA LEU A 112 21.09 -1.03 -8.53
C LEU A 112 20.77 -1.89 -7.29
N GLY A 113 21.79 -2.51 -6.67
CA GLY A 113 21.63 -3.42 -5.55
C GLY A 113 20.92 -4.72 -5.93
N SER A 114 20.19 -5.30 -5.00
CA SER A 114 19.53 -6.62 -5.18
C SER A 114 18.47 -6.66 -6.29
N VAL A 115 17.96 -5.53 -6.73
CA VAL A 115 16.88 -5.47 -7.75
C VAL A 115 17.41 -5.44 -9.18
N GLY A 116 18.69 -5.13 -9.41
CA GLY A 116 19.26 -4.90 -10.74
C GLY A 116 19.08 -6.08 -11.69
N ALA A 117 19.47 -7.28 -11.25
CA ALA A 117 19.35 -8.49 -12.06
C ALA A 117 17.88 -8.82 -12.41
N SER A 118 16.96 -8.64 -11.45
CA SER A 118 15.52 -8.84 -11.67
C SER A 118 14.95 -7.84 -12.67
N LEU A 119 15.35 -6.58 -12.59
CA LEU A 119 14.90 -5.54 -13.54
C LEU A 119 15.40 -5.83 -14.96
N ALA A 120 16.64 -6.26 -15.11
CA ALA A 120 17.20 -6.66 -16.42
C ALA A 120 16.51 -7.89 -17.01
N ALA A 121 16.20 -8.90 -16.19
CA ALA A 121 15.43 -10.07 -16.63
C ALA A 121 14.04 -9.67 -17.12
N ARG A 122 13.35 -8.82 -16.36
CA ARG A 122 12.01 -8.31 -16.72
C ARG A 122 12.05 -7.40 -17.96
N ALA A 123 13.12 -6.64 -18.15
CA ALA A 123 13.33 -5.84 -19.37
C ALA A 123 13.53 -6.72 -20.63
N ARG A 124 14.00 -7.96 -20.47
CA ARG A 124 14.02 -8.99 -21.53
C ARG A 124 12.67 -9.68 -21.74
N GLY A 125 11.64 -9.37 -20.93
CA GLY A 125 10.32 -10.01 -20.96
C GLY A 125 10.19 -11.19 -20.01
N PHE A 126 11.23 -11.58 -19.30
CA PHE A 126 11.23 -12.73 -18.40
C PHE A 126 10.79 -12.31 -16.99
N ASP A 127 9.59 -12.77 -16.58
CA ASP A 127 9.05 -12.60 -15.23
C ASP A 127 8.39 -13.93 -14.81
N PRO A 128 9.07 -14.74 -13.97
CA PRO A 128 8.59 -16.06 -13.58
C PRO A 128 7.52 -16.01 -12.50
N SER A 129 7.10 -14.81 -12.05
CA SER A 129 6.12 -14.69 -10.99
C SER A 129 4.74 -15.19 -11.44
N PRO A 130 4.17 -16.22 -10.77
CA PRO A 130 2.87 -16.77 -11.15
C PRO A 130 1.74 -15.79 -10.88
N VAL A 131 0.62 -15.96 -11.57
CA VAL A 131 -0.66 -15.38 -11.17
C VAL A 131 -1.11 -16.15 -9.92
N GLN A 132 -1.23 -15.44 -8.82
CA GLN A 132 -1.69 -16.05 -7.56
C GLN A 132 -3.21 -16.16 -7.55
N ASP A 133 -3.73 -17.27 -7.05
CA ASP A 133 -5.15 -17.43 -6.81
C ASP A 133 -5.62 -16.38 -5.80
N TYR A 134 -6.70 -15.70 -6.13
CA TYR A 134 -7.31 -14.67 -5.26
C TYR A 134 -7.72 -15.22 -3.88
N SER A 135 -8.05 -16.51 -3.80
CA SER A 135 -8.38 -17.19 -2.54
C SER A 135 -7.16 -17.40 -1.63
N LEU A 136 -5.95 -17.41 -2.19
CA LEU A 136 -4.72 -17.52 -1.43
C LEU A 136 -4.41 -16.16 -0.80
N ARG A 137 -4.75 -16.01 0.48
CA ARG A 137 -4.45 -14.80 1.26
C ARG A 137 -2.93 -14.63 1.35
N THR A 138 -2.40 -13.60 0.71
CA THR A 138 -1.06 -13.13 1.00
C THR A 138 -0.99 -12.65 2.46
N GLU A 139 0.06 -13.03 3.17
CA GLU A 139 0.29 -12.54 4.54
C GLU A 139 0.25 -11.02 4.57
N THR A 140 -0.56 -10.48 5.49
CA THR A 140 -0.64 -9.04 5.69
C THR A 140 0.70 -8.53 6.21
N LYS A 141 1.42 -7.70 5.46
CA LYS A 141 2.72 -7.14 5.87
C LYS A 141 2.60 -5.92 6.76
N SER A 142 1.56 -5.13 6.58
CA SER A 142 1.26 -3.94 7.36
C SER A 142 -0.24 -3.65 7.34
N VAL A 143 -0.71 -2.95 8.36
CA VAL A 143 -2.07 -2.41 8.44
C VAL A 143 -1.94 -0.91 8.63
N SER A 144 -2.54 -0.11 7.76
CA SER A 144 -2.49 1.34 7.83
C SER A 144 -3.84 1.98 7.54
N SER A 145 -4.01 3.19 8.04
CA SER A 145 -5.11 4.08 7.68
C SER A 145 -4.53 5.42 7.31
N GLU A 146 -5.07 6.05 6.28
CA GLU A 146 -4.67 7.37 5.82
C GLU A 146 -5.91 8.22 5.61
N ARG A 147 -5.78 9.53 5.85
CA ARG A 147 -6.83 10.50 5.60
C ARG A 147 -6.26 11.72 4.90
N THR A 148 -6.82 12.05 3.76
CA THR A 148 -6.60 13.33 3.07
C THR A 148 -7.68 14.30 3.53
N PHE A 149 -7.29 15.52 3.84
CA PHE A 149 -8.21 16.56 4.30
C PHE A 149 -8.65 17.44 3.12
N VAL A 150 -9.90 17.89 3.15
CA VAL A 150 -10.45 18.81 2.14
C VAL A 150 -9.78 20.17 2.25
N HIS A 151 -9.56 20.62 3.49
CA HIS A 151 -8.79 21.82 3.83
C HIS A 151 -7.56 21.38 4.64
N ASP A 152 -6.42 21.97 4.34
CA ASP A 152 -5.19 21.66 5.04
C ASP A 152 -5.31 22.05 6.52
N LEU A 153 -4.86 21.18 7.42
CA LEU A 153 -4.84 21.45 8.85
C LEU A 153 -3.58 22.23 9.21
N THR A 154 -3.70 23.24 10.05
CA THR A 154 -2.58 24.08 10.52
C THR A 154 -2.47 24.14 12.04
N GLU A 155 -3.60 24.03 12.72
CA GLU A 155 -3.66 24.13 14.17
C GLU A 155 -3.23 22.81 14.84
N ALA A 156 -2.37 22.87 15.83
CA ALA A 156 -1.83 21.69 16.51
C ALA A 156 -2.93 20.80 17.12
N GLU A 157 -4.00 21.40 17.63
CA GLU A 157 -5.13 20.65 18.18
C GLU A 157 -5.89 19.89 17.11
N GLU A 158 -6.07 20.48 15.91
CA GLU A 158 -6.71 19.83 14.77
C GLU A 158 -5.89 18.66 14.27
N VAL A 159 -4.60 18.87 14.12
CA VAL A 159 -3.65 17.82 13.69
C VAL A 159 -3.63 16.67 14.70
N ARG A 160 -3.68 16.98 16.00
CA ARG A 160 -3.74 15.96 17.05
C ARG A 160 -5.03 15.15 17.02
N ASP A 161 -6.18 15.81 16.85
CA ASP A 161 -7.48 15.14 16.72
C ASP A 161 -7.52 14.26 15.45
N ALA A 162 -6.98 14.74 14.36
CA ALA A 162 -6.87 13.99 13.11
C ALA A 162 -5.98 12.76 13.27
N LEU A 163 -4.81 12.90 13.90
CA LEU A 163 -3.91 11.79 14.19
C LEU A 163 -4.58 10.75 15.09
N ALA A 164 -5.26 11.18 16.15
CA ALA A 164 -5.99 10.30 17.05
C ALA A 164 -7.07 9.50 16.31
N SER A 165 -7.80 10.14 15.41
CA SER A 165 -8.81 9.47 14.57
C SER A 165 -8.18 8.42 13.66
N VAL A 166 -7.04 8.72 13.02
CA VAL A 166 -6.33 7.78 12.15
C VAL A 166 -5.74 6.62 12.96
N CYS A 167 -5.18 6.87 14.17
CA CYS A 167 -4.72 5.84 15.09
C CYS A 167 -5.86 4.89 15.50
N ALA A 168 -7.01 5.42 15.89
CA ALA A 168 -8.17 4.62 16.26
C ALA A 168 -8.66 3.74 15.10
N GLN A 169 -8.66 4.26 13.87
CA GLN A 169 -9.02 3.48 12.69
C GLN A 169 -8.01 2.37 12.40
N THR A 170 -6.71 2.64 12.55
CA THR A 170 -5.65 1.64 12.37
C THR A 170 -5.74 0.55 13.43
N ALA A 171 -5.91 0.92 14.71
CA ALA A 171 -6.08 -0.01 15.81
C ALA A 171 -7.30 -0.92 15.60
N ARG A 172 -8.44 -0.38 15.17
CA ARG A 172 -9.63 -1.18 14.83
C ARG A 172 -9.35 -2.19 13.71
N ARG A 173 -8.63 -1.78 12.65
CA ARG A 173 -8.26 -2.68 11.55
C ARG A 173 -7.31 -3.78 12.00
N LEU A 174 -6.41 -3.50 12.94
CA LEU A 174 -5.51 -4.48 13.55
C LEU A 174 -6.31 -5.53 14.32
N ARG A 175 -7.18 -5.09 15.24
CA ARG A 175 -8.04 -5.98 16.05
C ARG A 175 -8.96 -6.82 15.18
N ALA A 176 -9.58 -6.24 14.15
CA ALA A 176 -10.43 -6.98 13.20
C ALA A 176 -9.69 -8.10 12.45
N LYS A 177 -8.36 -8.00 12.33
CA LYS A 177 -7.50 -9.01 11.71
C LYS A 177 -6.79 -9.91 12.75
N GLY A 178 -6.98 -9.67 14.03
CA GLY A 178 -6.24 -10.36 15.10
C GLY A 178 -4.72 -10.09 15.07
N LEU A 179 -4.30 -8.92 14.56
CA LEU A 179 -2.89 -8.59 14.39
C LEU A 179 -2.43 -7.59 15.44
N LYS A 180 -1.24 -7.83 16.00
CA LYS A 180 -0.51 -6.91 16.86
C LYS A 180 0.90 -6.73 16.29
N GLY A 181 1.35 -5.49 16.11
CA GLY A 181 2.65 -5.19 15.49
C GLY A 181 3.55 -4.36 16.36
N ARG A 182 4.85 -4.33 16.03
CA ARG A 182 5.87 -3.61 16.80
C ARG A 182 6.33 -2.32 16.13
N CYS A 183 6.23 -2.20 14.82
CA CYS A 183 6.69 -1.03 14.10
C CYS A 183 5.52 -0.08 13.82
N VAL A 184 5.54 1.09 14.44
CA VAL A 184 4.60 2.19 14.18
C VAL A 184 5.24 3.12 13.17
N CYS A 185 4.52 3.47 12.11
CA CYS A 185 4.95 4.40 11.07
C CYS A 185 3.91 5.52 10.94
N VAL A 186 4.39 6.76 10.87
CA VAL A 186 3.58 7.94 10.56
C VAL A 186 3.95 8.46 9.19
N LYS A 187 2.94 8.82 8.42
CA LYS A 187 3.04 9.45 7.10
C LYS A 187 2.41 10.83 7.17
N CYS A 188 3.13 11.84 6.75
CA CYS A 188 2.65 13.21 6.67
C CYS A 188 2.92 13.77 5.26
N CYS A 189 1.90 14.36 4.65
CA CYS A 189 2.02 15.07 3.38
C CYS A 189 1.59 16.52 3.61
N GLN A 190 2.48 17.45 3.32
CA GLN A 190 2.24 18.89 3.41
C GLN A 190 1.79 19.45 2.07
N GLU A 191 2.44 19.00 0.99
CA GLU A 191 2.13 19.40 -0.38
C GLU A 191 1.95 18.16 -1.26
N PHE A 192 1.18 18.30 -2.34
CA PHE A 192 0.97 17.22 -3.29
C PHE A 192 2.32 16.71 -3.84
N GLY A 193 2.59 15.42 -3.67
CA GLY A 193 3.84 14.77 -4.10
C GLY A 193 4.97 14.79 -3.06
N HIS A 194 4.89 15.58 -1.99
CA HIS A 194 5.88 15.65 -0.93
C HIS A 194 5.41 14.92 0.34
N THR A 195 5.57 13.62 0.34
CA THR A 195 5.24 12.77 1.48
C THR A 195 6.49 12.43 2.29
N ARG A 196 6.45 12.68 3.60
CA ARG A 196 7.47 12.32 4.57
C ARG A 196 6.96 11.22 5.48
N THR A 197 7.85 10.33 5.92
CA THR A 197 7.52 9.25 6.84
C THR A 197 8.55 9.17 7.94
N ALA A 198 8.09 8.82 9.15
CA ALA A 198 8.94 8.45 10.28
C ALA A 198 8.40 7.16 10.89
N GLN A 199 9.27 6.33 11.43
CA GLN A 199 8.86 5.07 12.04
C GLN A 199 9.71 4.72 13.26
N GLN A 200 9.12 3.96 14.16
CA GLN A 200 9.77 3.47 15.37
C GLN A 200 9.36 2.01 15.61
N THR A 201 10.33 1.18 15.97
CA THR A 201 10.07 -0.20 16.40
C THR A 201 10.03 -0.22 17.93
N LEU A 202 8.90 -0.69 18.45
CA LEU A 202 8.64 -0.81 19.90
C LEU A 202 9.17 -2.13 20.44
N GLU A 203 9.40 -2.19 21.71
CA GLU A 203 9.77 -3.45 22.41
C GLU A 203 8.60 -4.42 22.44
N ARG A 204 7.37 -3.91 22.62
CA ARG A 204 6.13 -4.71 22.67
C ARG A 204 5.27 -4.54 21.42
N ARG A 205 4.40 -5.51 21.17
CA ARG A 205 3.39 -5.45 20.11
C ARG A 205 2.19 -4.65 20.57
N VAL A 206 1.64 -3.82 19.69
CA VAL A 206 0.49 -2.94 19.95
C VAL A 206 -0.62 -3.14 18.92
N ASP A 207 -1.87 -3.01 19.37
CA ASP A 207 -3.10 -3.00 18.57
C ASP A 207 -4.15 -2.03 19.12
N ASP A 208 -3.77 -1.23 20.12
CA ASP A 208 -4.63 -0.25 20.78
C ASP A 208 -4.24 1.19 20.42
N GLU A 209 -5.23 2.04 20.22
CA GLU A 209 -5.02 3.45 19.89
C GLU A 209 -4.30 4.23 21.01
N HIS A 210 -4.47 3.83 22.26
CA HIS A 210 -3.80 4.47 23.42
C HIS A 210 -2.29 4.19 23.46
N ASP A 211 -1.86 3.05 22.91
CA ASP A 211 -0.45 2.71 22.79
C ASP A 211 0.17 3.30 21.51
N ILE A 212 -0.61 3.37 20.43
CA ILE A 212 -0.14 3.87 19.13
C ILE A 212 -0.04 5.40 19.10
N LEU A 213 -1.02 6.12 19.66
CA LEU A 213 -1.11 7.59 19.57
C LEU A 213 0.07 8.34 20.15
N PRO A 214 0.59 8.03 21.36
CA PRO A 214 1.75 8.72 21.90
C PRO A 214 2.98 8.61 20.99
N VAL A 215 3.26 7.40 20.50
CA VAL A 215 4.36 7.13 19.58
C VAL A 215 4.16 7.85 18.25
N ALA A 216 2.95 7.80 17.72
CA ALA A 216 2.61 8.49 16.48
C ALA A 216 2.75 10.02 16.61
N TRP A 217 2.43 10.58 17.79
CA TRP A 217 2.60 12.01 18.04
C TRP A 217 4.08 12.43 18.08
N GLU A 218 4.93 11.65 18.74
CA GLU A 218 6.39 11.88 18.74
C GLU A 218 6.98 11.78 17.34
N LEU A 219 6.58 10.78 16.56
CA LEU A 219 7.01 10.60 15.18
C LEU A 219 6.55 11.75 14.28
N LEU A 220 5.31 12.23 14.50
CA LEU A 220 4.80 13.38 13.75
C LEU A 220 5.61 14.64 14.05
N GLY A 221 6.08 14.84 15.28
CA GLY A 221 6.95 15.95 15.66
C GLY A 221 8.30 16.00 14.91
N GLN A 222 8.73 14.87 14.30
CA GLN A 222 9.91 14.82 13.42
C GLN A 222 9.60 15.27 11.99
N LEU A 223 8.33 15.25 11.60
CA LEU A 223 7.85 15.49 10.24
C LEU A 223 7.16 16.83 10.06
N TRP A 224 6.53 17.34 11.11
CA TRP A 224 5.65 18.50 11.07
C TRP A 224 5.89 19.38 12.30
N ARG A 225 5.70 20.70 12.13
CA ARG A 225 5.75 21.71 13.19
C ARG A 225 4.44 22.51 13.22
N PRO A 226 3.99 22.99 14.40
CA PRO A 226 2.83 23.85 14.49
C PRO A 226 2.90 25.06 13.53
N GLY A 227 1.81 25.29 12.80
CA GLY A 227 1.71 26.34 11.78
C GLY A 227 2.07 25.87 10.35
N GLU A 228 2.66 24.70 10.16
CA GLU A 228 2.83 24.11 8.84
C GLU A 228 1.52 23.42 8.38
N HIS A 229 1.29 23.42 7.08
CA HIS A 229 0.11 22.77 6.49
C HIS A 229 0.21 21.25 6.55
N VAL A 230 -0.90 20.58 6.82
CA VAL A 230 -1.04 19.11 6.76
C VAL A 230 -2.21 18.75 5.86
N ARG A 231 -1.91 18.21 4.68
CA ARG A 231 -2.89 17.75 3.69
C ARG A 231 -3.30 16.31 3.88
N LEU A 232 -2.40 15.46 4.36
CA LEU A 232 -2.64 14.04 4.60
C LEU A 232 -1.89 13.57 5.83
N LEU A 233 -2.57 12.80 6.65
CA LEU A 233 -1.98 12.02 7.74
C LEU A 233 -2.29 10.54 7.55
N GLY A 234 -1.27 9.71 7.82
CA GLY A 234 -1.39 8.26 7.85
C GLY A 234 -0.67 7.66 9.03
N VAL A 235 -1.22 6.57 9.56
CA VAL A 235 -0.58 5.75 10.59
C VAL A 235 -0.63 4.30 10.15
N GLY A 236 0.50 3.62 10.23
CA GLY A 236 0.63 2.22 9.90
C GLY A 236 1.31 1.44 11.01
N VAL A 237 0.94 0.17 11.14
CA VAL A 237 1.60 -0.77 12.04
C VAL A 237 2.02 -2.00 11.25
N SER A 238 3.20 -2.50 11.54
CA SER A 238 3.81 -3.67 10.88
C SER A 238 4.71 -4.43 11.85
N ASN A 239 5.41 -5.45 11.34
CA ASN A 239 6.30 -6.31 12.11
C ASN A 239 5.54 -7.10 13.18
N TRP A 240 4.91 -8.22 12.72
CA TRP A 240 4.10 -9.13 13.53
C TRP A 240 4.93 -10.17 14.28
N GLN A 241 6.25 -10.23 14.04
CA GLN A 241 7.13 -11.25 14.63
C GLN A 241 7.21 -11.09 16.14
N GLU A 242 7.20 -12.21 16.83
CA GLU A 242 7.48 -12.25 18.26
C GLU A 242 8.94 -11.87 18.49
N GLY A 243 9.16 -10.72 19.11
CA GLY A 243 10.47 -10.42 19.68
C GLY A 243 10.62 -11.16 21.00
N LEU A 244 11.84 -11.48 21.39
CA LEU A 244 12.11 -11.92 22.75
C LEU A 244 11.64 -10.82 23.71
N GLN A 245 10.52 -11.02 24.39
CA GLN A 245 10.08 -10.15 25.47
C GLN A 245 10.94 -10.49 26.68
N GLN A 246 11.93 -9.67 26.93
CA GLN A 246 12.56 -9.65 28.25
C GLN A 246 11.62 -8.83 29.14
N ALA A 247 10.86 -9.52 30.00
CA ALA A 247 10.07 -8.85 31.02
C ALA A 247 11.04 -8.04 31.91
N SER A 248 10.81 -6.74 32.06
CA SER A 248 11.56 -5.93 33.02
C SER A 248 11.16 -6.36 34.42
N LEU A 249 12.16 -6.64 35.23
CA LEU A 249 11.95 -7.07 36.63
C LEU A 249 11.37 -5.94 37.51
N PHE A 250 11.23 -4.73 37.00
CA PHE A 250 10.89 -3.50 37.70
C PHE A 250 9.55 -2.88 37.29
N ASP A 251 8.85 -3.49 36.34
CA ASP A 251 7.49 -3.02 36.00
C ASP A 251 6.49 -3.55 37.03
N ASP A 252 5.62 -2.67 37.53
CA ASP A 252 4.42 -3.04 38.28
C ASP A 252 3.43 -3.75 37.34
N VAL A 253 3.76 -5.01 37.00
CA VAL A 253 3.15 -5.83 35.95
C VAL A 253 1.65 -5.98 36.18
N GLU A 254 1.22 -6.13 37.47
CA GLU A 254 -0.19 -6.38 37.78
C GLU A 254 -1.12 -5.17 37.53
N GLN A 255 -0.69 -3.94 37.85
CA GLN A 255 -1.53 -2.75 37.59
C GLN A 255 -1.62 -2.40 36.12
N LEU A 256 -0.50 -2.51 35.39
CA LEU A 256 -0.44 -2.28 33.97
C LEU A 256 -1.27 -3.31 33.18
N ASP A 257 -1.28 -4.58 33.63
CA ASP A 257 -2.07 -5.64 32.99
C ASP A 257 -3.59 -5.44 33.21
N HIS A 258 -4.02 -5.02 34.40
CA HIS A 258 -5.43 -4.72 34.68
C HIS A 258 -5.97 -3.54 33.83
N GLU A 259 -5.22 -2.47 33.73
CA GLU A 259 -5.61 -1.33 32.88
C GLU A 259 -5.70 -1.74 31.41
N ARG A 260 -4.77 -2.56 30.96
CA ARG A 260 -4.73 -3.07 29.58
C ARG A 260 -5.91 -3.97 29.29
N GLU A 261 -6.21 -4.95 30.17
CA GLU A 261 -7.38 -5.81 30.03
C GLU A 261 -8.69 -5.01 29.97
N ARG A 262 -8.80 -3.96 30.79
CA ARG A 262 -9.95 -3.05 30.77
C ARG A 262 -10.06 -2.32 29.43
N ARG A 263 -8.95 -1.81 28.89
CA ARG A 263 -8.91 -1.15 27.57
C ARG A 263 -9.27 -2.11 26.45
N GLU A 264 -8.74 -3.33 26.46
CA GLU A 264 -9.07 -4.37 25.49
C GLU A 264 -10.58 -4.72 25.51
N LYS A 265 -11.18 -4.88 26.69
CA LYS A 265 -12.64 -5.10 26.84
C LYS A 265 -13.46 -3.94 26.29
N ILE A 266 -13.07 -2.69 26.60
CA ILE A 266 -13.74 -1.48 26.08
C ILE A 266 -13.61 -1.40 24.58
N ALA A 267 -12.42 -1.62 24.02
CA ALA A 267 -12.16 -1.60 22.58
C ALA A 267 -12.99 -2.66 21.86
N GLY A 268 -12.99 -3.90 22.37
CA GLY A 268 -13.81 -4.99 21.83
C GLY A 268 -15.32 -4.69 21.83
N THR A 269 -15.81 -4.08 22.93
CA THR A 269 -17.22 -3.67 23.03
C THR A 269 -17.57 -2.56 22.03
N LYS A 270 -16.69 -1.55 21.88
CA LYS A 270 -16.85 -0.49 20.88
C LYS A 270 -16.89 -1.07 19.46
N ASP A 271 -15.97 -1.98 19.16
CA ASP A 271 -15.87 -2.61 17.83
C ASP A 271 -17.10 -3.47 17.52
N ALA A 272 -17.63 -4.22 18.51
CA ALA A 272 -18.86 -5.01 18.39
C ALA A 272 -20.10 -4.12 18.14
N LEU A 273 -20.23 -3.00 18.88
CA LEU A 273 -21.32 -2.05 18.69
C LEU A 273 -21.27 -1.37 17.31
N ARG A 274 -20.09 -0.95 16.87
CA ARG A 274 -19.89 -0.39 15.53
C ARG A 274 -20.18 -1.42 14.43
N GLY A 275 -19.77 -2.68 14.62
CA GLY A 275 -20.10 -3.77 13.69
C GLY A 275 -21.59 -4.04 13.55
N LYS A 276 -22.37 -3.88 14.64
CA LYS A 276 -23.82 -4.13 14.67
C LYS A 276 -24.66 -2.95 14.20
N PHE A 277 -24.26 -1.72 14.54
CA PHE A 277 -25.06 -0.50 14.37
C PHE A 277 -24.44 0.53 13.42
N GLY A 278 -23.28 0.23 12.85
CA GLY A 278 -22.53 1.13 11.98
C GLY A 278 -21.52 2.03 12.70
N ASP A 279 -20.57 2.55 11.95
CA ASP A 279 -19.42 3.32 12.48
C ASP A 279 -19.79 4.61 13.20
N GLY A 280 -20.96 5.18 12.89
CA GLY A 280 -21.43 6.43 13.46
C GLY A 280 -22.08 6.32 14.84
N VAL A 281 -22.32 5.09 15.35
CA VAL A 281 -23.06 4.89 16.63
C VAL A 281 -22.24 5.29 17.84
N LEU A 282 -20.92 5.16 17.78
CA LEU A 282 -19.99 5.56 18.82
C LEU A 282 -18.84 6.34 18.21
N MET A 283 -18.61 7.55 18.67
CA MET A 283 -17.48 8.38 18.27
C MET A 283 -16.68 8.78 19.50
N SER A 284 -15.36 8.84 19.35
CA SER A 284 -14.50 9.50 20.33
C SER A 284 -14.69 11.02 20.29
N GLY A 285 -14.29 11.74 21.35
CA GLY A 285 -14.36 13.20 21.37
C GLY A 285 -13.56 13.83 20.20
N SER A 286 -12.43 13.27 19.83
CA SER A 286 -11.63 13.70 18.68
C SER A 286 -12.36 13.47 17.34
N GLU A 287 -12.97 12.30 17.15
CA GLU A 287 -13.78 12.01 15.94
C GLU A 287 -14.98 12.97 15.81
N LEU A 288 -15.63 13.28 16.95
CA LEU A 288 -16.76 14.20 16.98
C LEU A 288 -16.35 15.64 16.64
N ARG A 289 -15.22 16.12 17.20
CA ARG A 289 -14.69 17.46 16.87
C ARG A 289 -14.32 17.56 15.38
N MET A 290 -13.66 16.55 14.85
CA MET A 290 -13.32 16.48 13.43
C MET A 290 -14.56 16.51 12.52
N ARG A 291 -15.62 15.79 12.89
CA ARG A 291 -16.85 15.75 12.10
C ARG A 291 -17.59 17.09 12.10
N ARG A 292 -17.66 17.79 13.25
CA ARG A 292 -18.26 19.13 13.36
C ARG A 292 -17.51 20.12 12.46
N ARG A 293 -16.20 20.18 12.55
CA ARG A 293 -15.38 21.08 11.71
C ARG A 293 -15.56 20.82 10.20
N THR A 294 -15.72 19.57 9.79
CA THR A 294 -15.98 19.23 8.38
C THR A 294 -17.38 19.71 7.94
N GLN A 295 -18.35 19.72 8.83
CA GLN A 295 -19.70 20.22 8.53
C GLN A 295 -19.77 21.76 8.51
N ASP A 296 -19.06 22.42 9.42
CA ASP A 296 -18.98 23.87 9.50
C ASP A 296 -18.19 24.49 8.33
N GLY A 297 -17.23 23.74 7.75
CA GLY A 297 -16.46 24.15 6.56
C GLY A 297 -17.18 23.93 5.23
N GLN A 298 -18.40 23.37 5.24
CA GLN A 298 -19.26 23.21 4.06
C GLN A 298 -20.41 24.23 4.03
N ALA A 299 -20.55 25.09 5.05
CA ALA A 299 -21.45 26.23 5.10
C ALA A 299 -20.66 27.51 4.78
#